data_dd25a6322b81fce74ccae3d9314289e4
#
_entry.id   dd25a6322b81fce74ccae3d9314289e4
#
_cell.length_a   1.000
_cell.length_b   1.000
_cell.length_c   1.000
_cell.angle_alpha   90.00
_cell.angle_beta   90.00
_cell.angle_gamma   90.00
#
_symmetry.space_group_name_H-M   'P 1'
#
loop_
_entity.id
_entity.type
_entity.pdbx_description
1 polymer ?
#
loop_
_entity_poly.entity_id
_entity_poly.type
_entity_poly.pdbx_seq_one_letter_code
_entity_poly.pdbx_strand_id
1 'polypeptide(L)'
;MRHPSFKYDVAFSFLERDEDLAVQVDALLRGRVNTFVPSRRAAFLAHTDFEQTVHRVFECEARIVAVFYRGGWGRAGCTLLEETAVRARAHEEGYEFILLIPLDIPPSLPPWIPKKQIWLGRDRWGVEGIAAVIEARVQHAGGMRREETPLERAKHLERELVSQEERQAFLNSQEGVRSAQSELAKLFNDIDRISNEINKTTRKISLHLDRDEKHLVLSTHGLSLDVTWVLRSPNTLGKSSLQVMLWKGLLAVHGAAFEKPRRLEKAEFRFDRNSGGEVGWHESERKDRFLSSLELAEACVNLLLDHIPEDPGGCRNTG
;
A
#
# COMPACT_ATOMS: atom_id res chain seq x y z
N MET A 1 -0.57 -20.64 38.48
CA MET A 1 -0.70 -21.02 37.05
C MET A 1 0.61 -20.67 36.37
N ARG A 2 1.30 -21.63 35.76
CA ARG A 2 2.51 -21.32 34.95
C ARG A 2 2.04 -20.66 33.69
N HIS A 3 2.45 -19.40 33.43
CA HIS A 3 2.22 -18.78 32.14
C HIS A 3 2.89 -19.66 31.06
N PRO A 4 2.18 -20.02 29.98
CA PRO A 4 2.79 -20.77 28.89
C PRO A 4 3.99 -19.99 28.37
N SER A 5 5.15 -20.64 28.29
CA SER A 5 6.37 -20.05 27.75
C SER A 5 6.27 -20.12 26.23
N PHE A 6 5.85 -19.04 25.59
CA PHE A 6 5.83 -18.93 24.13
C PHE A 6 7.26 -18.79 23.61
N LYS A 7 7.57 -19.50 22.53
CA LYS A 7 8.87 -19.43 21.83
C LYS A 7 8.98 -18.17 20.97
N TYR A 8 7.85 -17.75 20.40
CA TYR A 8 7.72 -16.54 19.59
C TYR A 8 6.66 -15.61 20.18
N ASP A 9 6.90 -14.31 20.07
CA ASP A 9 5.89 -13.32 20.48
C ASP A 9 4.83 -13.19 19.39
N VAL A 10 5.20 -13.28 18.12
CA VAL A 10 4.26 -13.26 17.00
C VAL A 10 4.69 -14.19 15.87
N ALA A 11 3.76 -14.94 15.31
CA ALA A 11 3.91 -15.66 14.05
C ALA A 11 3.17 -14.92 12.94
N PHE A 12 3.83 -14.78 11.79
CA PHE A 12 3.25 -14.16 10.59
C PHE A 12 2.72 -15.22 9.66
N SER A 13 1.49 -15.00 9.18
CA SER A 13 0.84 -15.83 8.17
C SER A 13 0.44 -14.95 6.98
N PHE A 14 0.87 -15.31 5.78
CA PHE A 14 0.67 -14.52 4.56
C PHE A 14 0.75 -15.38 3.31
N LEU A 15 0.17 -14.90 2.21
CA LEU A 15 0.41 -15.46 0.87
C LEU A 15 1.80 -15.03 0.36
N GLU A 16 2.44 -15.86 -0.46
CA GLU A 16 3.77 -15.60 -1.03
C GLU A 16 3.89 -14.19 -1.66
N ARG A 17 2.86 -13.75 -2.37
CA ARG A 17 2.82 -12.41 -2.98
C ARG A 17 2.81 -11.24 -1.97
N ASP A 18 2.51 -11.49 -0.70
CA ASP A 18 2.45 -10.50 0.38
C ASP A 18 3.69 -10.59 1.30
N GLU A 19 4.68 -11.40 0.93
CA GLU A 19 5.91 -11.62 1.69
C GLU A 19 6.67 -10.33 1.94
N ASP A 20 6.82 -9.47 0.94
CA ASP A 20 7.55 -8.21 1.06
C ASP A 20 6.96 -7.31 2.14
N LEU A 21 5.62 -7.25 2.24
CA LEU A 21 4.95 -6.51 3.30
C LEU A 21 5.23 -7.11 4.67
N ALA A 22 5.11 -8.43 4.81
CA ALA A 22 5.38 -9.12 6.06
C ALA A 22 6.84 -8.93 6.51
N VAL A 23 7.78 -8.96 5.57
CA VAL A 23 9.21 -8.73 5.80
C VAL A 23 9.49 -7.28 6.23
N GLN A 24 8.81 -6.29 5.65
CA GLN A 24 8.92 -4.88 6.07
C GLN A 24 8.43 -4.69 7.50
N VAL A 25 7.26 -5.24 7.84
CA VAL A 25 6.72 -5.20 9.21
C VAL A 25 7.65 -5.91 10.20
N ASP A 26 8.19 -7.09 9.84
CA ASP A 26 9.17 -7.81 10.66
C ASP A 26 10.45 -6.99 10.90
N ALA A 27 10.92 -6.27 9.88
CA ALA A 27 12.09 -5.41 10.02
C ALA A 27 11.89 -4.30 11.06
N LEU A 28 10.69 -3.71 11.13
CA LEU A 28 10.33 -2.70 12.13
C LEU A 28 10.18 -3.27 13.55
N LEU A 29 9.84 -4.55 13.68
CA LEU A 29 9.68 -5.22 14.97
C LEU A 29 10.97 -5.82 15.51
N ARG A 30 12.00 -5.91 14.65
CA ARG A 30 13.25 -6.57 14.98
C ARG A 30 13.94 -5.95 16.20
N GLY A 31 14.40 -6.82 17.11
CA GLY A 31 15.00 -6.43 18.39
C GLY A 31 14.00 -6.14 19.51
N ARG A 32 12.73 -5.83 19.19
CA ARG A 32 11.67 -5.51 20.16
C ARG A 32 10.71 -6.67 20.40
N VAL A 33 10.45 -7.45 19.35
CA VAL A 33 9.51 -8.58 19.33
C VAL A 33 10.19 -9.78 18.69
N ASN A 34 10.03 -10.97 19.27
CA ASN A 34 10.54 -12.20 18.69
C ASN A 34 9.54 -12.76 17.67
N THR A 35 9.83 -12.57 16.38
CA THR A 35 8.94 -12.93 15.28
C THR A 35 9.26 -14.30 14.69
N PHE A 36 8.24 -15.00 14.21
CA PHE A 36 8.36 -16.14 13.31
C PHE A 36 7.83 -15.74 11.94
N VAL A 37 8.74 -15.66 10.96
CA VAL A 37 8.42 -15.42 9.54
C VAL A 37 8.84 -16.66 8.76
N PRO A 38 7.90 -17.45 8.19
CA PRO A 38 8.20 -18.74 7.56
C PRO A 38 9.29 -18.68 6.49
N SER A 39 9.24 -17.72 5.59
CA SER A 39 10.20 -17.54 4.49
C SER A 39 11.62 -17.27 4.98
N ARG A 40 11.80 -16.53 6.05
CA ARG A 40 13.13 -16.26 6.64
C ARG A 40 13.74 -17.45 7.36
N ARG A 41 12.96 -18.50 7.56
CA ARG A 41 13.40 -19.74 8.22
C ARG A 41 13.45 -20.94 7.27
N ALA A 42 13.34 -20.71 5.97
CA ALA A 42 13.33 -21.76 4.95
C ALA A 42 14.51 -22.72 5.08
N ALA A 43 15.74 -22.22 5.34
CA ALA A 43 16.92 -23.05 5.55
C ALA A 43 16.84 -23.92 6.82
N PHE A 44 16.22 -23.43 7.89
CA PHE A 44 15.98 -24.19 9.12
C PHE A 44 14.85 -25.22 8.91
N LEU A 45 13.81 -24.84 8.20
CA LEU A 45 12.65 -25.68 7.91
C LEU A 45 12.99 -26.82 6.94
N ALA A 46 13.98 -26.63 6.06
CA ALA A 46 14.45 -27.68 5.14
C ALA A 46 15.09 -28.90 5.85
N HIS A 47 15.48 -28.77 7.12
CA HIS A 47 16.06 -29.83 7.91
C HIS A 47 15.10 -30.45 8.95
N THR A 48 13.85 -30.00 8.97
CA THR A 48 12.82 -30.48 9.90
C THR A 48 11.58 -30.92 9.13
N ASP A 49 10.66 -31.65 9.80
CA ASP A 49 9.33 -31.84 9.28
C ASP A 49 8.63 -30.45 9.24
N PHE A 50 8.61 -29.89 8.02
CA PHE A 50 8.10 -28.53 7.77
C PHE A 50 6.67 -28.37 8.24
N GLU A 51 5.80 -29.31 7.86
CA GLU A 51 4.38 -29.26 8.17
C GLU A 51 4.15 -29.29 9.69
N GLN A 52 4.82 -30.20 10.37
CA GLN A 52 4.69 -30.34 11.83
C GLN A 52 5.25 -29.13 12.56
N THR A 53 6.36 -28.55 12.08
CA THR A 53 6.97 -27.37 12.70
C THR A 53 6.07 -26.14 12.52
N VAL A 54 5.56 -25.90 11.31
CA VAL A 54 4.62 -24.79 11.03
C VAL A 54 3.37 -24.96 11.88
N HIS A 55 2.72 -26.12 11.83
CA HIS A 55 1.52 -26.40 12.62
C HIS A 55 1.73 -26.07 14.10
N ARG A 56 2.80 -26.57 14.71
CA ARG A 56 3.12 -26.35 16.13
C ARG A 56 3.35 -24.88 16.48
N VAL A 57 4.02 -24.12 15.59
CA VAL A 57 4.23 -22.68 15.83
C VAL A 57 2.91 -21.93 15.92
N PHE A 58 2.00 -22.18 14.99
CA PHE A 58 0.72 -21.49 14.94
C PHE A 58 -0.27 -21.99 16.00
N GLU A 59 -0.18 -23.25 16.37
CA GLU A 59 -1.04 -23.87 17.38
C GLU A 59 -0.66 -23.45 18.80
N CYS A 60 0.63 -23.46 19.18
CA CYS A 60 1.01 -23.30 20.59
C CYS A 60 2.34 -22.55 20.85
N GLU A 61 3.25 -22.39 19.89
CA GLU A 61 4.54 -21.75 20.16
C GLU A 61 4.56 -20.22 19.99
N ALA A 62 3.60 -19.64 19.27
CA ALA A 62 3.48 -18.20 19.11
C ALA A 62 2.43 -17.61 20.06
N ARG A 63 2.76 -16.50 20.73
CA ARG A 63 1.85 -15.78 21.63
C ARG A 63 0.66 -15.20 20.88
N ILE A 64 0.91 -14.51 19.77
CA ILE A 64 -0.11 -14.02 18.84
C ILE A 64 0.20 -14.46 17.40
N VAL A 65 -0.82 -14.44 16.56
CA VAL A 65 -0.70 -14.70 15.12
C VAL A 65 -1.17 -13.48 14.35
N ALA A 66 -0.31 -12.90 13.53
CA ALA A 66 -0.64 -11.81 12.62
C ALA A 66 -0.90 -12.39 11.22
N VAL A 67 -2.14 -12.31 10.76
CA VAL A 67 -2.57 -12.83 9.46
C VAL A 67 -2.75 -11.69 8.48
N PHE A 68 -1.87 -11.62 7.48
CA PHE A 68 -1.99 -10.73 6.32
C PHE A 68 -2.96 -11.36 5.33
N TYR A 69 -4.24 -11.04 5.49
CA TYR A 69 -5.33 -11.76 4.86
C TYR A 69 -5.68 -11.22 3.47
N ARG A 70 -5.75 -12.15 2.51
CA ARG A 70 -6.38 -11.96 1.19
C ARG A 70 -7.26 -13.14 0.81
N GLY A 71 -8.17 -12.89 -0.11
CA GLY A 71 -8.94 -13.96 -0.74
C GLY A 71 -8.03 -15.01 -1.38
N GLY A 72 -8.09 -16.24 -0.86
CA GLY A 72 -7.18 -17.35 -1.24
C GLY A 72 -6.27 -17.83 -0.12
N TRP A 73 -6.04 -17.04 0.94
CA TRP A 73 -5.36 -17.50 2.14
C TRP A 73 -6.13 -18.66 2.79
N GLY A 74 -5.39 -19.67 3.25
CA GLY A 74 -5.98 -20.86 3.87
C GLY A 74 -6.54 -21.89 2.87
N ARG A 75 -6.41 -21.66 1.55
CA ARG A 75 -6.99 -22.60 0.56
C ARG A 75 -6.02 -23.64 0.03
N ALA A 76 -4.74 -23.39 0.07
CA ALA A 76 -3.72 -24.30 -0.45
C ALA A 76 -2.35 -24.05 0.18
N GLY A 77 -1.45 -25.00 0.05
CA GLY A 77 -0.03 -24.89 0.47
C GLY A 77 0.14 -24.63 1.96
N CYS A 78 1.18 -23.87 2.29
CA CYS A 78 1.53 -23.56 3.68
C CYS A 78 0.42 -22.86 4.44
N THR A 79 -0.31 -21.94 3.78
CA THR A 79 -1.39 -21.18 4.43
C THR A 79 -2.58 -22.04 4.84
N LEU A 80 -2.80 -23.20 4.19
CA LEU A 80 -3.82 -24.16 4.63
C LEU A 80 -3.44 -24.82 5.96
N LEU A 81 -2.17 -25.17 6.13
CA LEU A 81 -1.65 -25.73 7.38
C LEU A 81 -1.72 -24.68 8.51
N GLU A 82 -1.32 -23.44 8.20
CA GLU A 82 -1.37 -22.31 9.13
C GLU A 82 -2.82 -22.02 9.56
N GLU A 83 -3.77 -21.94 8.62
CA GLU A 83 -5.18 -21.75 8.92
C GLU A 83 -5.74 -22.89 9.78
N THR A 84 -5.41 -24.14 9.47
CA THR A 84 -5.87 -25.30 10.21
C THR A 84 -5.41 -25.23 11.67
N ALA A 85 -4.14 -24.93 11.92
CA ALA A 85 -3.59 -24.77 13.26
C ALA A 85 -4.23 -23.59 14.03
N VAL A 86 -4.38 -22.43 13.36
CA VAL A 86 -5.01 -21.24 13.93
C VAL A 86 -6.46 -21.49 14.30
N ARG A 87 -7.22 -22.21 13.44
CA ARG A 87 -8.64 -22.57 13.73
C ARG A 87 -8.76 -23.54 14.88
N ALA A 88 -7.90 -24.57 14.95
CA ALA A 88 -7.87 -25.52 16.05
C ALA A 88 -7.66 -24.78 17.38
N ARG A 89 -6.63 -23.92 17.45
CA ARG A 89 -6.36 -23.11 18.62
C ARG A 89 -7.49 -22.14 18.95
N ALA A 90 -8.09 -21.49 17.96
CA ALA A 90 -9.20 -20.55 18.17
C ALA A 90 -10.45 -21.23 18.74
N HIS A 91 -10.66 -22.52 18.45
CA HIS A 91 -11.74 -23.31 19.03
C HIS A 91 -11.53 -23.56 20.53
N GLU A 92 -10.28 -23.70 20.98
CA GLU A 92 -9.93 -23.99 22.36
C GLU A 92 -9.76 -22.73 23.21
N GLU A 93 -9.03 -21.72 22.70
CA GLU A 93 -8.60 -20.55 23.44
C GLU A 93 -9.38 -19.27 23.10
N GLY A 94 -10.26 -19.30 22.07
CA GLY A 94 -10.90 -18.11 21.52
C GLY A 94 -10.02 -17.38 20.51
N TYR A 95 -10.47 -16.19 20.08
CA TYR A 95 -9.89 -15.48 18.93
C TYR A 95 -8.93 -14.36 19.33
N GLU A 96 -8.67 -14.15 20.60
CA GLU A 96 -7.90 -12.98 21.08
C GLU A 96 -6.44 -12.98 20.66
N PHE A 97 -5.84 -14.14 20.37
CA PHE A 97 -4.48 -14.25 19.89
C PHE A 97 -4.33 -13.91 18.41
N ILE A 98 -5.41 -13.75 17.64
CA ILE A 98 -5.40 -13.48 16.22
C ILE A 98 -5.47 -11.98 15.96
N LEU A 99 -4.54 -11.45 15.18
CA LEU A 99 -4.58 -10.11 14.61
C LEU A 99 -4.76 -10.22 13.09
N LEU A 100 -5.89 -9.75 12.59
CA LEU A 100 -6.17 -9.74 11.15
C LEU A 100 -5.76 -8.43 10.51
N ILE A 101 -5.09 -8.53 9.38
CA ILE A 101 -4.62 -7.42 8.54
C ILE A 101 -5.16 -7.66 7.13
N PRO A 102 -6.41 -7.23 6.82
CA PRO A 102 -6.97 -7.38 5.49
C PRO A 102 -6.20 -6.54 4.48
N LEU A 103 -5.87 -7.15 3.33
CA LEU A 103 -5.11 -6.53 2.26
C LEU A 103 -5.93 -6.34 0.97
N ASP A 104 -7.12 -6.92 0.87
CA ASP A 104 -8.04 -6.75 -0.27
C ASP A 104 -8.83 -5.44 -0.14
N ILE A 105 -9.20 -4.87 -1.27
CA ILE A 105 -10.09 -3.71 -1.38
C ILE A 105 -11.31 -4.10 -2.22
N PRO A 106 -12.54 -4.10 -1.65
CA PRO A 106 -12.87 -3.83 -0.24
C PRO A 106 -12.33 -4.91 0.71
N PRO A 107 -12.09 -4.59 2.00
CA PRO A 107 -11.56 -5.54 2.96
C PRO A 107 -12.44 -6.78 3.10
N SER A 108 -11.83 -7.96 3.02
CA SER A 108 -12.47 -9.24 3.26
C SER A 108 -11.90 -9.92 4.50
N LEU A 109 -12.66 -10.81 5.13
CA LEU A 109 -12.26 -11.55 6.31
C LEU A 109 -12.56 -13.03 6.13
N PRO A 110 -11.81 -13.94 6.78
CA PRO A 110 -12.14 -15.36 6.79
C PRO A 110 -13.55 -15.59 7.34
N PRO A 111 -14.38 -16.44 6.70
CA PRO A 111 -15.79 -16.61 7.09
C PRO A 111 -15.98 -17.23 8.49
N TRP A 112 -14.97 -17.92 9.00
CA TRP A 112 -14.98 -18.54 10.32
C TRP A 112 -14.58 -17.61 11.47
N ILE A 113 -14.08 -16.40 11.18
CA ILE A 113 -13.74 -15.41 12.19
C ILE A 113 -14.98 -14.59 12.55
N PRO A 114 -15.25 -14.39 13.85
CA PRO A 114 -16.38 -13.57 14.29
C PRO A 114 -16.31 -12.15 13.74
N LYS A 115 -17.43 -11.61 13.24
CA LYS A 115 -17.51 -10.23 12.70
C LYS A 115 -17.12 -9.13 13.71
N LYS A 116 -17.12 -9.45 14.99
CA LYS A 116 -16.69 -8.53 16.08
C LYS A 116 -15.18 -8.48 16.28
N GLN A 117 -14.43 -9.36 15.61
CA GLN A 117 -12.96 -9.35 15.72
C GLN A 117 -12.39 -8.06 15.17
N ILE A 118 -11.50 -7.43 15.92
CA ILE A 118 -10.81 -6.20 15.50
C ILE A 118 -9.82 -6.56 14.40
N TRP A 119 -9.82 -5.77 13.33
CA TRP A 119 -8.89 -5.89 12.22
C TRP A 119 -8.28 -4.53 11.87
N LEU A 120 -7.12 -4.56 11.24
CA LEU A 120 -6.34 -3.39 10.85
C LEU A 120 -6.33 -3.26 9.34
N GLY A 121 -6.97 -2.24 8.82
CA GLY A 121 -6.86 -1.92 7.39
C GLY A 121 -5.49 -1.32 7.06
N ARG A 122 -4.77 -1.94 6.11
CA ARG A 122 -3.46 -1.46 5.61
C ARG A 122 -3.52 0.00 5.16
N ASP A 123 -4.58 0.36 4.43
CA ASP A 123 -4.74 1.69 3.83
C ASP A 123 -4.76 2.83 4.87
N ARG A 124 -5.18 2.50 6.09
CA ARG A 124 -5.28 3.48 7.18
C ARG A 124 -4.02 3.58 8.02
N TRP A 125 -3.27 2.48 8.19
CA TRP A 125 -2.24 2.37 9.21
C TRP A 125 -0.81 2.31 8.65
N GLY A 126 -0.63 1.95 7.38
CA GLY A 126 0.69 1.75 6.79
C GLY A 126 1.49 0.61 7.45
N VAL A 127 2.73 0.45 7.05
CA VAL A 127 3.63 -0.61 7.57
C VAL A 127 3.99 -0.32 9.04
N GLU A 128 4.28 0.93 9.36
CA GLU A 128 4.64 1.39 10.70
C GLU A 128 3.49 1.23 11.69
N GLY A 129 2.28 1.57 11.27
CA GLY A 129 1.08 1.41 12.09
C GLY A 129 0.78 -0.06 12.37
N ILE A 130 0.94 -0.94 11.39
CA ILE A 130 0.79 -2.40 11.57
C ILE A 130 1.81 -2.90 12.60
N ALA A 131 3.09 -2.52 12.46
CA ALA A 131 4.14 -2.92 13.40
C ALA A 131 3.85 -2.42 14.83
N ALA A 132 3.43 -1.16 14.99
CA ALA A 132 3.08 -0.60 16.30
C ALA A 132 1.93 -1.34 16.98
N VAL A 133 0.89 -1.73 16.21
CA VAL A 133 -0.24 -2.49 16.78
C VAL A 133 0.17 -3.93 17.12
N ILE A 134 1.00 -4.58 16.32
CA ILE A 134 1.54 -5.91 16.65
C ILE A 134 2.30 -5.82 17.98
N GLU A 135 3.20 -4.84 18.14
CA GLU A 135 3.95 -4.64 19.39
C GLU A 135 3.02 -4.43 20.60
N ALA A 136 2.01 -3.58 20.45
CA ALA A 136 1.01 -3.34 21.49
C ALA A 136 0.21 -4.60 21.86
N ARG A 137 -0.17 -5.40 20.85
CA ARG A 137 -0.89 -6.68 21.08
C ARG A 137 -0.02 -7.72 21.76
N VAL A 138 1.25 -7.81 21.41
CA VAL A 138 2.22 -8.68 22.10
C VAL A 138 2.31 -8.30 23.56
N GLN A 139 2.45 -7.01 23.88
CA GLN A 139 2.50 -6.51 25.26
C GLN A 139 1.20 -6.81 26.02
N HIS A 140 0.05 -6.55 25.41
CA HIS A 140 -1.25 -6.85 26.01
C HIS A 140 -1.44 -8.36 26.32
N ALA A 141 -0.92 -9.22 25.45
CA ALA A 141 -0.93 -10.66 25.64
C ALA A 141 0.14 -11.15 26.66
N GLY A 142 0.80 -10.25 27.38
CA GLY A 142 1.81 -10.55 28.40
C GLY A 142 3.22 -10.82 27.85
N GLY A 143 3.51 -10.41 26.61
CA GLY A 143 4.86 -10.34 26.08
C GLY A 143 5.64 -9.21 26.73
N MET A 144 6.92 -9.43 27.01
CA MET A 144 7.80 -8.37 27.50
C MET A 144 8.41 -7.62 26.32
N ARG A 145 8.39 -6.29 26.39
CA ARG A 145 9.18 -5.49 25.46
C ARG A 145 10.66 -5.77 25.71
N ARG A 146 11.34 -6.34 24.73
CA ARG A 146 12.78 -6.48 24.78
C ARG A 146 13.39 -5.10 24.47
N GLU A 147 14.17 -4.58 25.37
CA GLU A 147 14.96 -3.39 25.09
C GLU A 147 16.07 -3.75 24.10
N GLU A 148 16.16 -2.99 23.02
CA GLU A 148 17.28 -3.14 22.07
C GLU A 148 18.60 -2.89 22.80
N THR A 149 19.56 -3.79 22.63
CA THR A 149 20.91 -3.52 23.07
C THR A 149 21.49 -2.34 22.26
N PRO A 150 22.44 -1.55 22.82
CA PRO A 150 23.10 -0.49 22.07
C PRO A 150 23.69 -0.95 20.72
N LEU A 151 24.16 -2.19 20.66
CA LEU A 151 24.71 -2.78 19.44
C LEU A 151 23.62 -3.07 18.39
N GLU A 152 22.47 -3.59 18.81
CA GLU A 152 21.32 -3.85 17.93
C GLU A 152 20.78 -2.53 17.37
N ARG A 153 20.65 -1.52 18.23
CA ARG A 153 20.24 -0.17 17.84
C ARG A 153 21.23 0.49 16.86
N ALA A 154 22.51 0.34 17.08
CA ALA A 154 23.53 0.86 16.17
C ALA A 154 23.45 0.20 14.78
N LYS A 155 23.29 -1.13 14.73
CA LYS A 155 23.08 -1.88 13.47
C LYS A 155 21.78 -1.53 12.76
N HIS A 156 20.74 -1.18 13.52
CA HIS A 156 19.47 -0.70 12.94
C HIS A 156 19.65 0.66 12.27
N LEU A 157 20.23 1.60 12.98
CA LEU A 157 20.54 2.94 12.47
C LEU A 157 21.49 2.91 11.26
N GLU A 158 22.50 2.04 11.28
CA GLU A 158 23.41 1.88 10.14
C GLU A 158 22.65 1.43 8.87
N ARG A 159 21.73 0.45 8.99
CA ARG A 159 20.91 0.00 7.86
C ARG A 159 19.95 1.09 7.35
N GLU A 160 19.35 1.85 8.25
CA GLU A 160 18.51 2.99 7.87
C GLU A 160 19.31 4.04 7.10
N LEU A 161 20.52 4.36 7.57
CA LEU A 161 21.41 5.30 6.90
C LEU A 161 21.82 4.82 5.52
N VAL A 162 22.22 3.55 5.39
CA VAL A 162 22.58 2.95 4.09
C VAL A 162 21.39 2.98 3.14
N SER A 163 20.18 2.61 3.60
CA SER A 163 18.97 2.65 2.78
C SER A 163 18.63 4.08 2.33
N GLN A 164 18.81 5.07 3.21
CA GLN A 164 18.62 6.49 2.88
C GLN A 164 19.64 6.98 1.86
N GLU A 165 20.90 6.58 2.01
CA GLU A 165 21.97 6.91 1.05
C GLU A 165 21.72 6.32 -0.32
N GLU A 166 21.33 5.05 -0.40
CA GLU A 166 20.99 4.36 -1.65
C GLU A 166 19.78 5.01 -2.33
N ARG A 167 18.73 5.33 -1.58
CA ARG A 167 17.55 6.06 -2.07
C ARG A 167 17.94 7.43 -2.60
N GLN A 168 18.76 8.18 -1.86
CA GLN A 168 19.21 9.50 -2.28
C GLN A 168 20.11 9.44 -3.52
N ALA A 169 21.00 8.45 -3.60
CA ALA A 169 21.83 8.21 -4.77
C ALA A 169 20.97 7.90 -6.01
N PHE A 170 19.95 7.05 -5.87
CA PHE A 170 18.99 6.76 -6.94
C PHE A 170 18.27 8.03 -7.42
N LEU A 171 17.73 8.84 -6.51
CA LEU A 171 17.02 10.09 -6.83
C LEU A 171 17.92 11.13 -7.50
N ASN A 172 19.23 11.09 -7.26
CA ASN A 172 20.24 11.97 -7.85
C ASN A 172 20.94 11.35 -9.06
N SER A 173 20.38 10.31 -9.67
CA SER A 173 20.98 9.61 -10.79
C SER A 173 20.14 9.77 -12.08
N GLN A 174 20.79 9.58 -13.24
CA GLN A 174 20.09 9.48 -14.53
C GLN A 174 19.18 8.25 -14.59
N GLU A 175 19.51 7.18 -13.88
CA GLU A 175 18.68 5.98 -13.76
C GLU A 175 17.34 6.31 -13.07
N GLY A 176 17.38 7.05 -11.96
CA GLY A 176 16.19 7.55 -11.30
C GLY A 176 15.31 8.40 -12.22
N VAL A 177 15.90 9.31 -13.01
CA VAL A 177 15.16 10.13 -13.99
C VAL A 177 14.51 9.25 -15.07
N ARG A 178 15.22 8.27 -15.62
CA ARG A 178 14.67 7.36 -16.64
C ARG A 178 13.55 6.50 -16.06
N SER A 179 13.72 6.03 -14.83
CA SER A 179 12.70 5.27 -14.12
C SER A 179 11.42 6.10 -13.92
N ALA A 180 11.56 7.36 -13.48
CA ALA A 180 10.43 8.28 -13.32
C ALA A 180 9.70 8.56 -14.65
N GLN A 181 10.45 8.73 -15.75
CA GLN A 181 9.87 8.93 -17.08
C GLN A 181 9.12 7.67 -17.56
N SER A 182 9.66 6.49 -17.29
CA SER A 182 8.98 5.22 -17.58
C SER A 182 7.67 5.07 -16.82
N GLU A 183 7.70 5.38 -15.52
CA GLU A 183 6.50 5.32 -14.68
C GLU A 183 5.47 6.40 -15.05
N LEU A 184 5.90 7.60 -15.47
CA LEU A 184 5.01 8.62 -16.00
C LEU A 184 4.31 8.15 -17.29
N ALA A 185 5.05 7.50 -18.20
CA ALA A 185 4.47 6.95 -19.42
C ALA A 185 3.46 5.84 -19.11
N LYS A 186 3.72 4.99 -18.12
CA LYS A 186 2.74 3.99 -17.63
C LYS A 186 1.50 4.66 -17.07
N LEU A 187 1.65 5.67 -16.20
CA LEU A 187 0.56 6.45 -15.65
C LEU A 187 -0.36 7.01 -16.73
N PHE A 188 0.22 7.66 -17.74
CA PHE A 188 -0.55 8.24 -18.85
C PHE A 188 -1.24 7.18 -19.70
N ASN A 189 -0.59 6.05 -19.95
CA ASN A 189 -1.19 4.93 -20.66
C ASN A 189 -2.35 4.30 -19.87
N ASP A 190 -2.23 4.19 -18.54
CA ASP A 190 -3.30 3.66 -17.71
C ASP A 190 -4.51 4.61 -17.64
N ILE A 191 -4.29 5.93 -17.54
CA ILE A 191 -5.38 6.92 -17.63
C ILE A 191 -6.08 6.82 -19.00
N ASP A 192 -5.34 6.70 -20.09
CA ASP A 192 -5.90 6.53 -21.45
C ASP A 192 -6.73 5.24 -21.54
N ARG A 193 -6.19 4.12 -21.07
CA ARG A 193 -6.87 2.82 -21.05
C ARG A 193 -8.17 2.88 -20.26
N ILE A 194 -8.14 3.41 -19.02
CA ILE A 194 -9.32 3.55 -18.16
C ILE A 194 -10.36 4.47 -18.80
N SER A 195 -9.93 5.60 -19.39
CA SER A 195 -10.81 6.54 -20.10
C SER A 195 -11.50 5.90 -21.28
N ASN A 196 -10.77 5.10 -22.07
CA ASN A 196 -11.32 4.37 -23.22
C ASN A 196 -12.32 3.28 -22.77
N GLU A 197 -12.08 2.60 -21.66
CA GLU A 197 -13.01 1.61 -21.10
C GLU A 197 -14.32 2.27 -20.63
N ILE A 198 -14.23 3.44 -19.98
CA ILE A 198 -15.40 4.24 -19.57
C ILE A 198 -16.19 4.68 -20.80
N ASN A 199 -15.53 5.22 -21.81
CA ASN A 199 -16.16 5.69 -23.05
C ASN A 199 -16.90 4.57 -23.80
N LYS A 200 -16.40 3.33 -23.76
CA LYS A 200 -17.05 2.15 -24.37
C LYS A 200 -18.25 1.67 -23.57
N THR A 201 -18.21 1.83 -22.25
CA THR A 201 -19.21 1.25 -21.33
C THR A 201 -20.35 2.22 -21.01
N THR A 202 -20.09 3.53 -21.03
CA THR A 202 -21.05 4.58 -20.65
C THR A 202 -21.50 5.37 -21.87
N ARG A 203 -22.79 5.80 -21.88
CA ARG A 203 -23.36 6.63 -22.95
C ARG A 203 -23.46 8.12 -22.59
N LYS A 204 -23.46 8.44 -21.30
CA LYS A 204 -23.67 9.81 -20.81
C LYS A 204 -22.36 10.49 -20.38
N ILE A 205 -21.32 9.71 -20.09
CA ILE A 205 -19.99 10.21 -19.73
C ILE A 205 -19.07 9.98 -20.92
N SER A 206 -18.48 11.06 -21.44
CA SER A 206 -17.48 11.02 -22.49
C SER A 206 -16.24 11.73 -22.01
N LEU A 207 -15.15 10.99 -21.90
CA LEU A 207 -13.83 11.47 -21.49
C LEU A 207 -12.98 11.78 -22.74
N HIS A 208 -12.50 13.02 -22.82
CA HIS A 208 -11.60 13.45 -23.89
C HIS A 208 -10.20 13.63 -23.34
N LEU A 209 -9.24 12.92 -23.90
CA LEU A 209 -7.86 12.93 -23.47
C LEU A 209 -6.99 13.63 -24.53
N ASP A 210 -6.20 14.61 -24.08
CA ASP A 210 -5.16 15.28 -24.84
C ASP A 210 -3.84 15.16 -24.07
N ARG A 211 -2.71 14.77 -24.71
CA ARG A 211 -1.45 14.56 -24.00
C ARG A 211 -0.22 14.76 -24.86
N ASP A 212 0.87 15.11 -24.20
CA ASP A 212 2.24 14.99 -24.71
C ASP A 212 3.10 14.09 -23.76
N GLU A 213 4.42 14.19 -23.86
CA GLU A 213 5.33 13.37 -23.04
C GLU A 213 5.33 13.73 -21.55
N LYS A 214 4.92 14.95 -21.18
CA LYS A 214 5.01 15.49 -19.79
C LYS A 214 3.72 16.05 -19.26
N HIS A 215 2.71 16.16 -20.08
CA HIS A 215 1.45 16.80 -19.77
C HIS A 215 0.29 15.99 -20.33
N LEU A 216 -0.74 15.80 -19.50
CA LEU A 216 -1.99 15.14 -19.87
C LEU A 216 -3.15 15.95 -19.37
N VAL A 217 -4.13 16.19 -20.21
CA VAL A 217 -5.42 16.79 -19.86
C VAL A 217 -6.54 15.80 -20.16
N LEU A 218 -7.33 15.47 -19.14
CA LEU A 218 -8.53 14.65 -19.28
C LEU A 218 -9.76 15.53 -19.01
N SER A 219 -10.69 15.63 -19.96
CA SER A 219 -11.83 16.57 -19.87
C SER A 219 -13.16 15.86 -20.00
N THR A 220 -14.16 16.33 -19.26
CA THR A 220 -15.56 15.90 -19.35
C THR A 220 -16.48 16.91 -18.69
N HIS A 221 -17.70 17.11 -19.21
CA HIS A 221 -18.76 17.91 -18.57
C HIS A 221 -18.32 19.30 -18.04
N GLY A 222 -17.44 20.00 -18.77
CA GLY A 222 -16.92 21.30 -18.35
C GLY A 222 -15.91 21.23 -17.20
N LEU A 223 -15.37 20.07 -16.91
CA LEU A 223 -14.27 19.82 -15.99
C LEU A 223 -13.03 19.42 -16.77
N SER A 224 -11.85 19.71 -16.23
CA SER A 224 -10.58 19.25 -16.76
C SER A 224 -9.66 18.83 -15.63
N LEU A 225 -9.09 17.64 -15.74
CA LEU A 225 -8.01 17.15 -14.91
C LEU A 225 -6.70 17.37 -15.66
N ASP A 226 -5.79 18.11 -15.07
CA ASP A 226 -4.47 18.45 -15.60
C ASP A 226 -3.41 17.67 -14.80
N VAL A 227 -2.64 16.84 -15.49
CA VAL A 227 -1.54 16.06 -14.90
C VAL A 227 -0.25 16.50 -15.57
N THR A 228 0.58 17.25 -14.85
CA THR A 228 1.79 17.87 -15.39
C THR A 228 3.03 17.40 -14.65
N TRP A 229 4.02 16.84 -15.40
CA TRP A 229 5.33 16.50 -14.88
C TRP A 229 6.31 17.67 -15.00
N VAL A 230 6.75 18.18 -13.85
CA VAL A 230 7.74 19.25 -13.76
C VAL A 230 9.10 18.65 -13.46
N LEU A 231 9.95 18.54 -14.48
CA LEU A 231 11.35 18.10 -14.35
C LEU A 231 12.28 19.33 -14.49
N ARG A 232 12.93 19.72 -13.38
CA ARG A 232 13.81 20.90 -13.36
C ARG A 232 15.26 20.61 -13.75
N SER A 233 15.67 19.34 -13.70
CA SER A 233 17.03 18.91 -14.06
C SER A 233 16.97 17.59 -14.83
N PRO A 234 17.74 17.43 -15.91
CA PRO A 234 17.77 16.18 -16.67
C PRO A 234 18.49 15.04 -15.92
N ASN A 235 19.22 15.34 -14.83
CA ASN A 235 20.11 14.39 -14.17
C ASN A 235 19.68 14.07 -12.72
N THR A 236 18.64 14.71 -12.19
CA THR A 236 18.20 14.51 -10.80
C THR A 236 16.72 14.78 -10.62
N LEU A 237 16.10 14.00 -9.75
CA LEU A 237 14.70 14.15 -9.35
C LEU A 237 14.47 15.10 -8.18
N GLY A 238 15.52 15.60 -7.53
CA GLY A 238 15.43 16.34 -6.28
C GLY A 238 14.51 17.57 -6.28
N LYS A 239 14.18 18.14 -7.45
CA LYS A 239 13.24 19.27 -7.62
C LYS A 239 12.15 18.96 -8.64
N SER A 240 11.92 17.69 -8.94
CA SER A 240 10.84 17.25 -9.82
C SER A 240 9.56 17.00 -9.04
N SER A 241 8.44 17.25 -9.67
CA SER A 241 7.12 16.91 -9.12
C SER A 241 6.11 16.63 -10.23
N LEU A 242 5.16 15.76 -9.91
CA LEU A 242 3.97 15.54 -10.70
C LEU A 242 2.82 16.35 -10.06
N GLN A 243 2.27 17.29 -10.81
CA GLN A 243 1.16 18.10 -10.34
C GLN A 243 -0.13 17.56 -10.95
N VAL A 244 -1.11 17.32 -10.11
CA VAL A 244 -2.45 16.90 -10.49
C VAL A 244 -3.39 18.02 -10.07
N MET A 245 -4.09 18.64 -11.03
CA MET A 245 -4.98 19.77 -10.78
C MET A 245 -6.33 19.52 -11.43
N LEU A 246 -7.39 19.70 -10.65
CA LEU A 246 -8.76 19.67 -11.16
C LEU A 246 -9.26 21.09 -11.36
N TRP A 247 -9.84 21.32 -12.54
CA TRP A 247 -10.35 22.63 -12.96
C TRP A 247 -11.82 22.54 -13.36
N LYS A 248 -12.57 23.58 -13.02
CA LYS A 248 -13.84 23.88 -13.66
C LYS A 248 -13.57 24.75 -14.87
N GLY A 249 -13.89 24.27 -16.05
CA GLY A 249 -13.55 24.84 -17.35
C GLY A 249 -12.73 23.86 -18.20
N LEU A 250 -12.74 24.05 -19.50
CA LEU A 250 -12.01 23.21 -20.44
C LEU A 250 -10.57 23.72 -20.61
N LEU A 251 -9.63 22.82 -20.48
CA LEU A 251 -8.22 23.02 -20.76
C LEU A 251 -7.83 22.21 -22.00
N ALA A 252 -6.77 22.63 -22.68
CA ALA A 252 -6.12 21.87 -23.73
C ALA A 252 -4.61 21.92 -23.52
N VAL A 253 -3.88 20.85 -23.89
CA VAL A 253 -2.43 20.80 -23.83
C VAL A 253 -1.83 21.81 -24.81
N HIS A 254 -2.47 21.95 -25.99
CA HIS A 254 -2.08 22.87 -27.04
C HIS A 254 -3.28 23.74 -27.41
N GLY A 255 -3.35 24.97 -26.86
CA GLY A 255 -4.40 25.90 -27.24
C GLY A 255 -4.70 26.97 -26.17
N ALA A 256 -5.51 27.95 -26.54
CA ALA A 256 -6.00 28.97 -25.62
C ALA A 256 -7.27 28.48 -24.93
N ALA A 257 -7.37 28.66 -23.62
CA ALA A 257 -8.61 28.43 -22.90
C ALA A 257 -9.63 29.48 -23.33
N PHE A 258 -10.85 29.05 -23.70
CA PHE A 258 -11.94 29.96 -24.13
C PHE A 258 -12.55 30.71 -22.95
N GLU A 259 -12.42 30.20 -21.72
CA GLU A 259 -12.83 30.83 -20.47
C GLU A 259 -11.71 30.70 -19.43
N LYS A 260 -11.69 31.61 -18.42
CA LYS A 260 -10.72 31.48 -17.30
C LYS A 260 -11.09 30.27 -16.42
N PRO A 261 -10.38 29.16 -16.53
CA PRO A 261 -10.69 27.98 -15.71
C PRO A 261 -10.45 28.28 -14.23
N ARG A 262 -11.35 27.76 -13.38
CA ARG A 262 -11.22 27.88 -11.92
C ARG A 262 -10.69 26.57 -11.37
N ARG A 263 -9.55 26.62 -10.67
CA ARG A 263 -9.00 25.46 -9.98
C ARG A 263 -9.90 25.05 -8.82
N LEU A 264 -10.27 23.78 -8.77
CA LEU A 264 -11.06 23.15 -7.70
C LEU A 264 -10.14 22.46 -6.71
N GLU A 265 -9.23 21.59 -7.19
CA GLU A 265 -8.32 20.83 -6.36
C GLU A 265 -6.87 20.85 -6.92
N LYS A 266 -5.92 20.57 -6.05
CA LYS A 266 -4.52 20.41 -6.39
C LYS A 266 -3.92 19.31 -5.49
N ALA A 267 -3.20 18.38 -6.10
CA ALA A 267 -2.33 17.45 -5.41
C ALA A 267 -0.93 17.48 -6.07
N GLU A 268 0.10 17.22 -5.29
CA GLU A 268 1.49 17.17 -5.76
C GLU A 268 2.12 15.88 -5.31
N PHE A 269 2.75 15.17 -6.26
CA PHE A 269 3.42 13.92 -6.02
C PHE A 269 4.90 14.03 -6.38
N ARG A 270 5.73 13.24 -5.69
CA ARG A 270 7.15 13.09 -6.01
C ARG A 270 7.40 11.64 -6.35
N PHE A 271 8.19 11.43 -7.39
CA PHE A 271 8.67 10.10 -7.69
C PHE A 271 9.69 9.67 -6.65
N ASP A 272 9.56 8.45 -6.18
CA ASP A 272 10.39 7.93 -5.12
C ASP A 272 10.55 6.41 -5.20
N ARG A 273 11.44 5.89 -4.36
CA ARG A 273 11.67 4.47 -4.14
C ARG A 273 11.40 4.15 -2.68
N ASN A 274 10.52 3.17 -2.43
CA ASN A 274 10.23 2.73 -1.07
C ASN A 274 11.36 1.85 -0.49
N SER A 275 11.27 1.51 0.80
CA SER A 275 12.22 0.65 1.48
C SER A 275 12.30 -0.79 0.94
N GLY A 276 11.28 -1.24 0.22
CA GLY A 276 11.23 -2.52 -0.49
C GLY A 276 11.90 -2.49 -1.87
N GLY A 277 12.36 -1.30 -2.33
CA GLY A 277 12.98 -1.13 -3.64
C GLY A 277 12.00 -0.87 -4.78
N GLU A 278 10.68 -0.83 -4.51
CA GLU A 278 9.66 -0.49 -5.50
C GLU A 278 9.65 1.01 -5.77
N VAL A 279 9.40 1.38 -7.02
CA VAL A 279 9.29 2.77 -7.45
C VAL A 279 7.84 3.18 -7.62
N GLY A 280 7.54 4.47 -7.33
CA GLY A 280 6.18 4.98 -7.41
C GLY A 280 6.08 6.46 -7.06
N TRP A 281 4.88 6.87 -6.69
CA TRP A 281 4.50 8.27 -6.50
C TRP A 281 4.12 8.53 -5.05
N HIS A 282 4.84 9.45 -4.40
CA HIS A 282 4.65 9.83 -3.02
C HIS A 282 3.88 11.15 -2.95
N GLU A 283 2.73 11.17 -2.28
CA GLU A 283 1.94 12.40 -2.12
C GLU A 283 2.64 13.38 -1.17
N SER A 284 2.89 14.62 -1.61
CA SER A 284 3.70 15.59 -0.84
C SER A 284 3.03 16.05 0.45
N GLU A 285 1.70 16.14 0.48
CA GLU A 285 0.92 16.56 1.66
C GLU A 285 0.60 15.41 2.61
N ARG A 286 0.47 14.18 2.08
CA ARG A 286 0.19 12.96 2.85
C ARG A 286 1.39 12.02 2.77
N LYS A 287 2.37 12.24 3.65
CA LYS A 287 3.66 11.54 3.64
C LYS A 287 3.59 10.02 3.65
N ASP A 288 2.49 9.44 4.09
CA ASP A 288 2.30 7.99 4.22
C ASP A 288 1.62 7.35 2.99
N ARG A 289 1.31 8.15 1.95
CA ARG A 289 0.64 7.65 0.76
C ARG A 289 1.63 7.47 -0.39
N PHE A 290 2.01 6.22 -0.63
CA PHE A 290 2.82 5.79 -1.77
C PHE A 290 1.94 5.01 -2.74
N LEU A 291 1.93 5.41 -4.01
CA LEU A 291 1.06 4.86 -5.04
C LEU A 291 1.88 4.34 -6.22
N SER A 292 1.49 3.20 -6.76
CA SER A 292 1.92 2.76 -8.09
C SER A 292 1.33 3.67 -9.17
N SER A 293 1.87 3.59 -10.40
CA SER A 293 1.34 4.37 -11.52
C SER A 293 -0.13 4.02 -11.84
N LEU A 294 -0.52 2.76 -11.68
CA LEU A 294 -1.90 2.32 -11.87
C LEU A 294 -2.84 2.89 -10.78
N GLU A 295 -2.47 2.78 -9.51
CA GLU A 295 -3.29 3.33 -8.40
C GLU A 295 -3.45 4.85 -8.52
N LEU A 296 -2.40 5.55 -8.97
CA LEU A 296 -2.48 7.00 -9.21
C LEU A 296 -3.36 7.31 -10.42
N ALA A 297 -3.32 6.50 -11.49
CA ALA A 297 -4.20 6.65 -12.65
C ALA A 297 -5.68 6.51 -12.26
N GLU A 298 -6.01 5.48 -11.48
CA GLU A 298 -7.37 5.27 -10.96
C GLU A 298 -7.80 6.44 -10.06
N ALA A 299 -6.92 6.92 -9.17
CA ALA A 299 -7.20 8.07 -8.31
C ALA A 299 -7.45 9.34 -9.13
N CYS A 300 -6.69 9.58 -10.19
CA CYS A 300 -6.86 10.72 -11.09
C CYS A 300 -8.22 10.69 -11.80
N VAL A 301 -8.58 9.54 -12.36
CA VAL A 301 -9.88 9.40 -13.06
C VAL A 301 -11.04 9.51 -12.07
N ASN A 302 -10.97 8.88 -10.90
CA ASN A 302 -11.98 9.00 -9.86
C ASN A 302 -12.16 10.45 -9.40
N LEU A 303 -11.07 11.19 -9.18
CA LEU A 303 -11.12 12.61 -8.83
C LEU A 303 -11.94 13.43 -9.83
N LEU A 304 -11.78 13.17 -11.13
CA LEU A 304 -12.57 13.85 -12.16
C LEU A 304 -14.04 13.42 -12.11
N LEU A 305 -14.31 12.11 -11.96
CA LEU A 305 -15.68 11.55 -11.96
C LEU A 305 -16.48 12.01 -10.74
N ASP A 306 -15.86 12.08 -9.56
CA ASP A 306 -16.51 12.50 -8.30
C ASP A 306 -17.02 13.95 -8.34
N HIS A 307 -16.47 14.77 -9.26
CA HIS A 307 -16.87 16.16 -9.42
C HIS A 307 -17.89 16.39 -10.55
N ILE A 308 -18.29 15.33 -11.27
CA ILE A 308 -19.38 15.44 -12.26
C ILE A 308 -20.68 15.69 -11.50
N PRO A 309 -21.44 16.78 -11.80
CA PRO A 309 -22.71 17.04 -11.13
C PRO A 309 -23.69 15.87 -11.32
N GLU A 310 -24.35 15.44 -10.26
CA GLU A 310 -25.32 14.33 -10.28
C GLU A 310 -26.56 14.65 -11.17
N ASP A 311 -26.81 15.93 -11.46
CA ASP A 311 -27.95 16.36 -12.30
C ASP A 311 -27.55 17.49 -13.28
N PRO A 312 -27.17 17.16 -14.55
CA PRO A 312 -26.91 18.18 -15.55
C PRO A 312 -28.17 18.82 -16.14
N GLY A 313 -29.38 18.49 -15.64
CA GLY A 313 -30.65 18.81 -16.27
C GLY A 313 -31.62 19.71 -15.51
N GLY A 314 -31.21 20.36 -14.42
CA GLY A 314 -32.06 21.30 -13.67
C GLY A 314 -32.16 22.71 -14.29
N CYS A 315 -32.56 22.86 -15.56
CA CYS A 315 -33.13 24.10 -16.03
C CYS A 315 -34.47 24.32 -15.29
N ARG A 316 -34.43 25.08 -14.19
CA ARG A 316 -35.66 25.70 -13.66
C ARG A 316 -36.14 26.68 -14.72
N ASN A 317 -37.19 26.29 -15.46
CA ASN A 317 -38.09 27.21 -16.09
C ASN A 317 -38.71 28.07 -14.98
N THR A 318 -38.21 29.26 -14.75
CA THR A 318 -38.97 30.34 -14.10
C THR A 318 -39.74 31.03 -15.20
N GLY A 319 -41.05 30.66 -15.27
CA GLY A 319 -42.06 31.47 -15.96
C GLY A 319 -42.34 32.76 -15.20
#